data_cb99e434a0f7bd54fb39aaf56e7fba73
#
_entry.id   cb99e434a0f7bd54fb39aaf56e7fba73
#
_cell.length_a   1.000
_cell.length_b   1.000
_cell.length_c   1.000
_cell.angle_alpha   90.00
_cell.angle_beta   90.00
_cell.angle_gamma   90.00
#
_symmetry.space_group_name_H-M   'P 1'
#
loop_
_entity.id
_entity.type
_entity.pdbx_description
1 polymer ?
#
loop_
_entity_poly.entity_id
_entity_poly.type
_entity_poly.pdbx_seq_one_letter_code
_entity_poly.pdbx_strand_id
1 'polypeptide(L)' 'MSISARNQLKGKVVAVKKGLVTAEVVLEIAGGDKVTSIISLDSIEDLGVKEGTELTAVIKSTDVMILA' A
#
# COMPACT_ATOMS: atom_id res chain seq x y z
N MET A 1 -6.41 9.12 14.64
CA MET A 1 -6.12 10.01 13.51
C MET A 1 -7.22 9.89 12.47
N SER A 2 -7.73 11.00 12.00
CA SER A 2 -8.81 11.02 11.01
C SER A 2 -8.26 11.31 9.62
N ILE A 3 -8.84 10.68 8.61
CA ILE A 3 -8.43 10.87 7.22
C ILE A 3 -9.68 10.87 6.33
N SER A 4 -9.64 11.64 5.26
CA SER A 4 -10.78 11.77 4.35
C SER A 4 -10.98 10.58 3.41
N ALA A 5 -9.98 9.73 3.25
CA ALA A 5 -10.09 8.57 2.38
C ALA A 5 -11.09 7.56 2.94
N ARG A 6 -11.96 7.04 2.05
CA ARG A 6 -13.02 6.09 2.43
C ARG A 6 -12.57 4.64 2.31
N ASN A 7 -11.61 4.36 1.44
CA ASN A 7 -11.16 2.99 1.20
C ASN A 7 -9.92 2.72 2.04
N GLN A 8 -10.05 1.84 3.01
CA GLN A 8 -8.97 1.44 3.91
C GLN A 8 -8.93 -0.08 3.95
N LEU A 9 -7.91 -0.65 3.33
CA LEU A 9 -7.80 -2.10 3.14
C LEU A 9 -6.59 -2.62 3.90
N LYS A 10 -6.84 -3.45 4.90
CA LYS A 10 -5.75 -4.08 5.65
C LYS A 10 -5.12 -5.18 4.83
N GLY A 11 -3.80 -5.24 4.84
CA GLY A 11 -3.07 -6.25 4.11
C GLY A 11 -1.72 -6.53 4.72
N LYS A 12 -1.04 -7.52 4.14
CA LYS A 12 0.31 -7.89 4.53
C LYS A 12 1.24 -7.63 3.35
N VAL A 13 2.40 -7.02 3.63
CA VAL A 13 3.41 -6.78 2.59
C VAL A 13 3.97 -8.12 2.11
N VAL A 14 3.82 -8.39 0.82
CA VAL A 14 4.35 -9.61 0.20
C VAL A 14 5.53 -9.34 -0.71
N ALA A 15 5.75 -8.09 -1.11
CA ALA A 15 6.91 -7.72 -1.91
C ALA A 15 7.24 -6.24 -1.72
N VAL A 16 8.54 -5.93 -1.72
CA VAL A 16 9.05 -4.55 -1.73
C VAL A 16 10.14 -4.49 -2.79
N LYS A 17 9.96 -3.64 -3.78
CA LYS A 17 10.94 -3.46 -4.85
C LYS A 17 11.45 -2.03 -4.81
N LYS A 18 12.68 -1.84 -4.34
CA LYS A 18 13.28 -0.51 -4.18
C LYS A 18 13.91 -0.03 -5.48
N GLY A 19 13.59 1.20 -5.87
CA GLY A 19 14.27 1.92 -6.92
C GLY A 19 15.26 2.93 -6.34
N LEU A 20 15.61 3.96 -7.11
CA LEU A 20 16.56 4.98 -6.66
C LEU A 20 15.92 6.03 -5.74
N VAL A 21 14.65 6.33 -5.95
CA VAL A 21 13.92 7.37 -5.20
C VAL A 21 12.66 6.82 -4.55
N THR A 22 12.01 5.89 -5.21
CA THR A 22 10.74 5.30 -4.77
C THR A 22 10.87 3.79 -4.63
N ALA A 23 9.86 3.20 -4.02
CA ALA A 23 9.75 1.75 -3.92
C ALA A 23 8.33 1.33 -4.26
N GLU A 24 8.22 0.16 -4.89
CA GLU A 24 6.95 -0.49 -5.16
C GLU A 24 6.67 -1.45 -4.01
N VAL A 25 5.52 -1.28 -3.37
CA VAL A 25 5.10 -2.12 -2.26
C VAL A 25 3.85 -2.87 -2.68
N VAL A 26 3.85 -4.17 -2.53
CA VAL A 26 2.69 -5.00 -2.84
C VAL A 26 2.11 -5.54 -1.54
N LEU A 27 0.84 -5.23 -1.31
CA LEU A 27 0.08 -5.73 -0.17
C LEU A 27 -0.88 -6.82 -0.65
N GLU A 28 -0.95 -7.92 0.08
CA GLU A 28 -1.98 -8.93 -0.13
C GLU A 28 -3.09 -8.68 0.89
N ILE A 29 -4.28 -8.38 0.39
CA ILE A 29 -5.45 -8.12 1.23
C ILE A 29 -6.28 -9.39 1.40
N ALA A 30 -7.33 -9.33 2.22
CA ALA A 30 -8.20 -10.47 2.47
C ALA A 30 -8.75 -11.03 1.14
N GLY A 31 -8.73 -12.34 1.00
CA GLY A 31 -9.17 -13.01 -0.21
C GLY A 31 -8.07 -13.26 -1.23
N GLY A 32 -6.84 -12.80 -0.96
CA GLY A 32 -5.69 -13.05 -1.81
C GLY A 32 -5.43 -12.00 -2.88
N ASP A 33 -6.29 -11.00 -3.00
CA ASP A 33 -6.07 -9.91 -3.96
C ASP A 33 -4.90 -9.05 -3.51
N LYS A 34 -4.23 -8.43 -4.47
CA LYS A 34 -3.06 -7.61 -4.22
C LYS A 34 -3.30 -6.15 -4.58
N VAL A 35 -2.75 -5.27 -3.77
CA VAL A 35 -2.76 -3.83 -3.99
C VAL A 35 -1.32 -3.37 -4.10
N THR A 36 -1.00 -2.66 -5.17
CA THR A 36 0.34 -2.14 -5.40
C THR A 36 0.38 -0.65 -5.10
N SER A 37 1.39 -0.23 -4.36
CA SER A 37 1.60 1.18 -4.00
C SER A 37 3.03 1.57 -4.34
N ILE A 38 3.21 2.81 -4.79
CA ILE A 38 4.54 3.38 -5.00
C ILE A 38 4.69 4.52 -4.01
N ILE A 39 5.67 4.40 -3.13
CA ILE A 39 5.96 5.41 -2.11
C ILE A 39 7.45 5.75 -2.13
N SER A 40 7.84 6.83 -1.47
CA SER A 40 9.23 7.22 -1.39
C SER A 40 10.05 6.24 -0.54
N LEU A 41 11.36 6.19 -0.77
CA LEU A 41 12.25 5.39 0.07
C LEU A 41 12.21 5.88 1.52
N ASP A 42 12.06 7.18 1.74
CA ASP A 42 11.95 7.73 3.09
C ASP A 42 10.70 7.19 3.78
N SER A 43 9.60 7.05 3.07
CA SER A 43 8.37 6.47 3.62
C SER A 43 8.55 5.01 3.98
N ILE A 44 9.34 4.26 3.21
CA ILE A 44 9.65 2.86 3.53
C ILE A 44 10.30 2.77 4.91
N GLU A 45 11.26 3.65 5.20
CA GLU A 45 11.94 3.67 6.49
C GLU A 45 11.03 4.17 7.61
N ASP A 46 10.34 5.28 7.37
CA ASP A 46 9.47 5.90 8.38
C ASP A 46 8.33 4.98 8.82
N LEU A 47 7.78 4.20 7.90
CA LEU A 47 6.68 3.29 8.18
C LEU A 47 7.16 1.89 8.57
N GLY A 48 8.46 1.61 8.47
CA GLY A 48 9.00 0.30 8.78
C GLY A 48 8.51 -0.78 7.82
N VAL A 49 8.39 -0.44 6.54
CA VAL A 49 7.83 -1.36 5.53
C VAL A 49 8.84 -2.45 5.18
N LYS A 50 8.42 -3.69 5.35
CA LYS A 50 9.20 -4.88 4.94
C LYS A 50 8.24 -6.03 4.74
N GLU A 51 8.69 -7.08 4.06
CA GLU A 51 7.87 -8.26 3.85
C GLU A 51 7.37 -8.82 5.18
N GLY A 52 6.11 -9.17 5.23
CA GLY A 52 5.46 -9.69 6.43
C GLY A 52 4.82 -8.63 7.32
N THR A 53 5.10 -7.34 7.09
CA THR A 53 4.50 -6.26 7.88
C THR A 53 3.04 -6.08 7.50
N GLU A 54 2.19 -5.91 8.51
CA GLU A 54 0.78 -5.60 8.28
C GLU A 54 0.61 -4.09 8.17
N LEU A 55 0.01 -3.65 7.08
CA LEU A 55 -0.25 -2.24 6.80
C LEU A 55 -1.65 -2.07 6.25
N THR A 56 -2.11 -0.83 6.20
CA THR A 56 -3.40 -0.51 5.61
C THR A 56 -3.20 0.33 4.36
N ALA A 57 -3.76 -0.13 3.24
CA ALA A 57 -3.81 0.66 2.01
C ALA A 57 -4.94 1.67 2.14
N VAL A 58 -4.64 2.94 1.96
CA VAL A 58 -5.61 4.03 2.05
C VAL A 58 -5.75 4.65 0.67
N ILE A 59 -6.95 4.59 0.11
CA ILE A 59 -7.21 5.02 -1.27
C ILE A 59 -8.38 6.01 -1.28
N LYS A 60 -8.12 7.21 -1.78
CA LYS A 60 -9.20 8.20 -1.95
C LYS A 60 -10.19 7.68 -2.98
N SER A 61 -11.46 7.93 -2.73
CA SER A 61 -12.53 7.48 -3.64
C SER A 61 -12.35 7.99 -5.08
N THR A 62 -11.75 9.16 -5.22
CA THR A 62 -11.48 9.76 -6.54
C THR A 62 -10.38 9.05 -7.32
N ASP A 63 -9.61 8.18 -6.65
CA ASP A 63 -8.51 7.45 -7.27
C ASP A 63 -8.89 6.02 -7.67
N VAL A 64 -10.11 5.62 -7.38
CA VAL A 64 -10.59 4.27 -7.69
C VAL A 64 -11.29 4.28 -9.05
N MET A 65 -10.77 3.47 -9.96
CA MET A 65 -11.37 3.28 -11.28
C MET A 65 -12.21 2.02 -11.30
N ILE A 66 -13.21 1.99 -12.16
CA ILE A 66 -14.11 0.85 -12.27
C ILE A 66 -13.90 0.18 -13.63
N LEU A 67 -13.77 -1.13 -13.56
CA LEU A 67 -13.70 -1.97 -14.74
C LEU A 67 -14.95 -2.88 -14.76
N ALA A 68 -15.63 -2.90 -15.87
CA ALA A 68 -16.79 -3.76 -16.04
C ALA A 68 -16.56 -4.81 -17.13
#